data_05d4fdfc7a1679ffb8f72b5f201c0dd8
#
_entry.id   05d4fdfc7a1679ffb8f72b5f201c0dd8
#
_cell.length_a   1.000
_cell.length_b   1.000
_cell.length_c   1.000
_cell.angle_alpha   90.00
_cell.angle_beta   90.00
_cell.angle_gamma   90.00
#
_symmetry.space_group_name_H-M   'P 1'
#
loop_
_entity.id
_entity.type
_entity.pdbx_description
1 polymer ?
#
loop_
_entity_poly.entity_id
_entity_poly.type
_entity_poly.pdbx_seq_one_letter_code
_entity_poly.pdbx_strand_id
1 'polypeptide(L)'
;MEKLKHIPVKELPALAEQLRTRIIEVIAAHGGHLGASLGVVELTIALHYVFDTPDDILVWDVGHQCYAHKLLTGRSEAFAHIRQQGGISGFPKREESQYDAFGTGHSSTSLSAVLAMALASALEGNTQRQHIAVIGDAAIASGMAFEALNHAGTTDANMLIILNDNAMAIDPTVGALKDYFSSLRQGADETFFSDLHIKYKGTIDGHDLPALIEALKAEKNECGVRLLHVVTTKGKGFAKAEAEQVRYHSPALFDKTTGEPLPEAPTLPAKYQEVVGQTLTELARSNPKIIAITPAMSSGSGLLPLQQAFPDRVFDVGIAEQHAVTFAAGWAARGFIPYCIVYSTFLQRAYDQLIHDVALQNLRVVFCIDRAGLVGEDGATHHGVFDMAFLRPIPNLIIASPRNATELRQLLYTAQLSLPHPIAIRYPRGRCSQTDWAQPFEALPIGKGCQLKEGTKVAVLSIGTIADLVTEQIRQSEAPEQYAHYDMRFLRPIDEALLHHIFTHYQKVVTIEEGSIGGLGSAVSEFAAANNYTTPLKIITLPDVFMPHGSVAALRKMAHLLID
;
A
#
# COMPACT_ATOMS: atom_id res chain seq x y z
N MET A 1 21.64 13.93 18.41
CA MET A 1 20.61 15.00 18.60
C MET A 1 21.17 16.23 19.31
N GLU A 2 21.84 16.10 20.44
CA GLU A 2 22.42 17.27 21.14
C GLU A 2 23.29 18.17 20.24
N LYS A 3 24.14 17.56 19.39
CA LYS A 3 24.96 18.32 18.44
C LYS A 3 24.14 19.19 17.46
N LEU A 4 22.95 18.74 17.06
CA LEU A 4 22.10 19.50 16.16
C LEU A 4 21.65 20.82 16.79
N LYS A 5 21.25 20.80 18.06
CA LYS A 5 20.75 21.98 18.79
C LYS A 5 21.82 23.08 19.02
N HIS A 6 23.09 22.72 18.86
CA HIS A 6 24.22 23.67 19.00
C HIS A 6 24.71 24.23 17.67
N ILE A 7 24.15 23.75 16.51
CA ILE A 7 24.50 24.31 15.21
C ILE A 7 23.85 25.69 15.08
N PRO A 8 24.60 26.73 14.72
CA PRO A 8 24.00 28.05 14.45
C PRO A 8 22.97 27.95 13.31
N VAL A 9 21.83 28.64 13.46
CA VAL A 9 20.72 28.57 12.47
C VAL A 9 21.21 28.86 11.02
N LYS A 10 22.16 29.77 10.86
CA LYS A 10 22.77 30.11 9.55
C LYS A 10 23.54 28.97 8.88
N GLU A 11 23.91 27.93 9.63
CA GLU A 11 24.66 26.77 9.14
C GLU A 11 23.74 25.56 8.84
N LEU A 12 22.47 25.57 9.29
CA LEU A 12 21.50 24.51 9.04
C LEU A 12 21.19 24.27 7.55
N PRO A 13 21.21 25.29 6.66
CA PRO A 13 21.05 25.02 5.22
C PRO A 13 22.14 24.10 4.64
N ALA A 14 23.38 24.18 5.13
CA ALA A 14 24.44 23.27 4.71
C ALA A 14 24.19 21.84 5.18
N LEU A 15 23.61 21.64 6.37
CA LEU A 15 23.17 20.33 6.84
C LEU A 15 22.02 19.78 5.97
N ALA A 16 21.05 20.64 5.59
CA ALA A 16 19.97 20.24 4.72
C ALA A 16 20.47 19.69 3.37
N GLU A 17 21.46 20.36 2.79
CA GLU A 17 22.06 19.92 1.52
C GLU A 17 22.83 18.59 1.66
N GLN A 18 23.53 18.38 2.78
CA GLN A 18 24.18 17.10 3.08
C GLN A 18 23.18 15.95 3.19
N LEU A 19 22.06 16.17 3.88
CA LEU A 19 20.99 15.16 4.02
C LEU A 19 20.35 14.85 2.66
N ARG A 20 20.06 15.86 1.83
CA ARG A 20 19.53 15.68 0.47
C ARG A 20 20.48 14.84 -0.38
N THR A 21 21.75 15.24 -0.45
CA THR A 21 22.76 14.51 -1.21
C THR A 21 22.79 13.04 -0.78
N ARG A 22 22.78 12.78 0.52
CA ARG A 22 22.80 11.40 1.05
C ARG A 22 21.53 10.62 0.68
N ILE A 23 20.37 11.24 0.77
CA ILE A 23 19.09 10.62 0.37
C ILE A 23 19.12 10.28 -1.12
N ILE A 24 19.51 11.23 -1.98
CA ILE A 24 19.58 11.02 -3.43
C ILE A 24 20.53 9.88 -3.76
N GLU A 25 21.73 9.85 -3.18
CA GLU A 25 22.73 8.80 -3.42
C GLU A 25 22.22 7.40 -3.12
N VAL A 26 21.59 7.22 -1.95
CA VAL A 26 21.12 5.90 -1.52
C VAL A 26 19.88 5.47 -2.32
N ILE A 27 18.95 6.39 -2.54
CA ILE A 27 17.70 6.05 -3.25
C ILE A 27 17.95 5.85 -4.76
N ALA A 28 18.88 6.54 -5.36
CA ALA A 28 19.28 6.27 -6.74
C ALA A 28 19.76 4.81 -6.94
N ALA A 29 20.45 4.25 -5.94
CA ALA A 29 21.01 2.90 -5.98
C ALA A 29 20.02 1.80 -5.55
N HIS A 30 19.05 2.11 -4.70
CA HIS A 30 18.21 1.08 -4.05
C HIS A 30 16.69 1.28 -4.26
N GLY A 31 16.28 2.41 -4.83
CA GLY A 31 14.87 2.81 -4.90
C GLY A 31 14.31 3.23 -3.54
N GLY A 32 13.13 3.85 -3.53
CA GLY A 32 12.46 4.29 -2.31
C GLY A 32 11.70 5.61 -2.50
N HIS A 33 11.15 6.14 -1.41
CA HIS A 33 10.31 7.34 -1.44
C HIS A 33 11.17 8.62 -1.48
N LEU A 34 11.58 9.03 -2.70
CA LEU A 34 12.49 10.14 -2.89
C LEU A 34 11.83 11.50 -2.71
N GLY A 35 10.81 11.79 -3.53
CA GLY A 35 10.22 13.13 -3.62
C GLY A 35 9.63 13.61 -2.29
N ALA A 36 8.91 12.74 -1.60
CA ALA A 36 8.33 13.05 -0.30
C ALA A 36 9.39 13.34 0.77
N SER A 37 10.47 12.56 0.80
CA SER A 37 11.57 12.74 1.76
C SER A 37 12.39 14.01 1.49
N LEU A 38 12.63 14.35 0.22
CA LEU A 38 13.33 15.59 -0.15
C LEU A 38 12.52 16.84 0.22
N GLY A 39 11.19 16.76 0.09
CA GLY A 39 10.29 17.87 0.38
C GLY A 39 10.24 18.31 1.85
N VAL A 40 10.69 17.48 2.79
CA VAL A 40 10.57 17.75 4.23
C VAL A 40 11.92 17.79 4.97
N VAL A 41 13.02 17.97 4.26
CA VAL A 41 14.35 17.97 4.90
C VAL A 41 14.47 19.13 5.89
N GLU A 42 14.13 20.35 5.51
CA GLU A 42 14.15 21.54 6.38
C GLU A 42 13.16 21.38 7.55
N LEU A 43 11.96 20.95 7.28
CA LEU A 43 10.94 20.68 8.30
C LEU A 43 11.46 19.67 9.33
N THR A 44 12.10 18.59 8.87
CA THR A 44 12.68 17.57 9.75
C THR A 44 13.78 18.14 10.63
N ILE A 45 14.69 18.95 10.06
CA ILE A 45 15.74 19.63 10.82
C ILE A 45 15.11 20.55 11.86
N ALA A 46 14.15 21.38 11.47
CA ALA A 46 13.52 22.36 12.36
C ALA A 46 12.79 21.67 13.53
N LEU A 47 12.05 20.57 13.27
CA LEU A 47 11.39 19.78 14.30
C LEU A 47 12.39 19.24 15.33
N HIS A 48 13.46 18.59 14.89
CA HIS A 48 14.48 18.06 15.79
C HIS A 48 15.36 19.13 16.44
N TYR A 49 15.44 20.32 15.84
CA TYR A 49 16.15 21.47 16.42
C TYR A 49 15.38 22.09 17.59
N VAL A 50 14.06 22.17 17.48
CA VAL A 50 13.17 22.83 18.45
C VAL A 50 12.71 21.88 19.56
N PHE A 51 12.21 20.70 19.20
CA PHE A 51 11.63 19.74 20.15
C PHE A 51 12.68 18.82 20.75
N ASP A 52 12.39 18.31 21.94
CA ASP A 52 13.32 17.47 22.74
C ASP A 52 13.07 15.99 22.49
N THR A 53 13.08 15.57 21.21
CA THR A 53 12.89 14.18 20.83
C THR A 53 14.05 13.28 21.35
N PRO A 54 13.78 12.06 21.85
CA PRO A 54 12.51 11.33 21.79
C PRO A 54 11.55 11.60 22.96
N ASP A 55 11.89 12.47 23.90
CA ASP A 55 11.01 12.79 25.03
C ASP A 55 9.74 13.49 24.56
N ASP A 56 9.87 14.52 23.72
CA ASP A 56 8.76 15.01 22.91
C ASP A 56 8.45 13.99 21.81
N ILE A 57 7.17 13.64 21.66
CA ILE A 57 6.69 12.61 20.75
C ILE A 57 6.55 13.17 19.33
N LEU A 58 7.18 12.52 18.36
CA LEU A 58 7.07 12.86 16.94
C LEU A 58 6.61 11.64 16.13
N VAL A 59 5.49 11.78 15.42
CA VAL A 59 4.95 10.72 14.55
C VAL A 59 4.78 11.25 13.12
N TRP A 60 5.31 10.50 12.17
CA TRP A 60 5.20 10.75 10.74
C TRP A 60 4.02 9.96 10.16
N ASP A 61 2.98 10.64 9.65
CA ASP A 61 1.87 9.98 8.97
C ASP A 61 2.35 9.31 7.68
N VAL A 62 1.83 8.14 7.34
CA VAL A 62 2.38 7.24 6.31
C VAL A 62 3.83 6.85 6.60
N GLY A 63 4.68 7.81 6.88
CA GLY A 63 6.09 7.63 7.20
C GLY A 63 7.04 7.52 6.01
N HIS A 64 6.54 7.65 4.78
CA HIS A 64 7.34 7.60 3.55
C HIS A 64 8.29 8.80 3.38
N GLN A 65 8.11 9.86 4.17
CA GLN A 65 8.93 11.08 4.21
C GLN A 65 9.98 11.07 5.34
N CYS A 66 10.22 9.93 6.01
CA CYS A 66 11.04 9.87 7.23
C CYS A 66 12.57 9.75 7.02
N TYR A 67 13.10 9.88 5.80
CA TYR A 67 14.52 9.57 5.56
C TYR A 67 15.47 10.54 6.24
N ALA A 68 15.19 11.83 6.21
CA ALA A 68 15.96 12.82 6.96
C ALA A 68 15.88 12.56 8.48
N HIS A 69 14.71 12.17 8.99
CA HIS A 69 14.52 11.76 10.39
C HIS A 69 15.43 10.56 10.75
N LYS A 70 15.48 9.52 9.92
CA LYS A 70 16.37 8.36 10.16
C LYS A 70 17.84 8.77 10.18
N LEU A 71 18.27 9.61 9.24
CA LEU A 71 19.64 10.11 9.17
C LEU A 71 20.04 10.92 10.42
N LEU A 72 19.17 11.83 10.87
CA LEU A 72 19.41 12.68 12.05
C LEU A 72 19.39 11.88 13.36
N THR A 73 18.64 10.81 13.43
CA THR A 73 18.45 10.01 14.66
C THR A 73 19.41 8.82 14.77
N GLY A 74 20.61 8.93 14.22
CA GLY A 74 21.72 8.00 14.43
C GLY A 74 21.77 6.80 13.50
N ARG A 75 20.94 6.74 12.47
CA ARG A 75 20.86 5.62 11.51
C ARG A 75 21.61 5.89 10.20
N SER A 76 22.56 6.84 10.15
CA SER A 76 23.24 7.27 8.93
C SER A 76 24.02 6.16 8.25
N GLU A 77 24.68 5.28 8.98
CA GLU A 77 25.40 4.13 8.44
C GLU A 77 24.41 3.08 7.92
N ALA A 78 23.43 2.70 8.75
CA ALA A 78 22.42 1.72 8.39
C ALA A 78 21.54 2.17 7.19
N PHE A 79 21.41 3.47 6.96
CA PHE A 79 20.66 4.06 5.86
C PHE A 79 21.21 3.63 4.47
N ALA A 80 22.50 3.26 4.38
CA ALA A 80 23.07 2.70 3.15
C ALA A 80 22.39 1.41 2.69
N HIS A 81 21.70 0.70 3.60
CA HIS A 81 21.00 -0.56 3.34
C HIS A 81 19.48 -0.46 3.58
N ILE A 82 18.94 0.75 3.48
CA ILE A 82 17.50 0.97 3.66
C ILE A 82 16.70 0.11 2.65
N ARG A 83 15.59 -0.51 3.12
CA ARG A 83 14.68 -1.38 2.33
C ARG A 83 15.32 -2.67 1.79
N GLN A 84 16.58 -2.94 2.10
CA GLN A 84 17.26 -4.19 1.75
C GLN A 84 17.10 -5.22 2.87
N GLN A 85 17.15 -6.50 2.52
CA GLN A 85 17.08 -7.58 3.50
C GLN A 85 18.17 -7.42 4.58
N GLY A 86 17.76 -7.41 5.84
CA GLY A 86 18.66 -7.19 6.97
C GLY A 86 19.06 -5.73 7.22
N GLY A 87 18.62 -4.80 6.36
CA GLY A 87 18.77 -3.36 6.55
C GLY A 87 17.60 -2.74 7.33
N ILE A 88 17.55 -1.40 7.38
CA ILE A 88 16.45 -0.68 8.04
C ILE A 88 15.24 -0.51 7.12
N SER A 89 14.05 -0.40 7.72
CA SER A 89 12.78 -0.18 7.03
C SER A 89 12.73 1.15 6.29
N GLY A 90 11.97 1.21 5.20
CA GLY A 90 11.62 2.47 4.53
C GLY A 90 10.64 3.36 5.29
N PHE A 91 10.06 2.86 6.38
CA PHE A 91 9.08 3.54 7.24
C PHE A 91 9.57 3.59 8.69
N PRO A 92 9.01 4.49 9.54
CA PRO A 92 9.27 4.46 10.98
C PRO A 92 8.90 3.10 11.59
N LYS A 93 9.77 2.59 12.45
CA LYS A 93 9.59 1.29 13.11
C LYS A 93 10.10 1.36 14.54
N ARG A 94 9.22 1.14 15.51
CA ARG A 94 9.54 1.27 16.95
C ARG A 94 10.73 0.42 17.40
N GLU A 95 10.90 -0.75 16.79
CA GLU A 95 12.00 -1.67 17.10
C GLU A 95 13.36 -1.19 16.57
N GLU A 96 13.38 -0.25 15.61
CA GLU A 96 14.62 0.29 15.04
C GLU A 96 15.20 1.43 15.87
N SER A 97 14.34 2.25 16.50
CA SER A 97 14.79 3.45 17.20
C SER A 97 13.77 3.96 18.21
N GLN A 98 14.25 4.44 19.35
CA GLN A 98 13.42 5.16 20.34
C GLN A 98 12.79 6.45 19.77
N TYR A 99 13.33 7.00 18.67
CA TYR A 99 12.79 8.18 17.99
C TYR A 99 11.58 7.85 17.10
N ASP A 100 11.34 6.59 16.80
CA ASP A 100 10.17 6.12 16.06
C ASP A 100 9.05 5.79 17.06
N ALA A 101 8.42 6.83 17.64
CA ALA A 101 7.42 6.69 18.70
C ALA A 101 6.23 5.80 18.30
N PHE A 102 5.87 5.79 17.01
CA PHE A 102 4.83 4.95 16.42
C PHE A 102 5.26 4.43 15.06
N GLY A 103 5.04 3.14 14.79
CA GLY A 103 5.27 2.54 13.47
C GLY A 103 4.18 2.96 12.49
N THR A 104 4.58 3.36 11.29
CA THR A 104 3.64 3.79 10.24
C THR A 104 3.91 3.07 8.92
N GLY A 105 3.09 3.29 7.92
CA GLY A 105 3.12 2.67 6.59
C GLY A 105 1.82 2.94 5.86
N HIS A 106 0.69 2.90 6.59
CA HIS A 106 -0.63 3.31 6.12
C HIS A 106 -0.93 4.75 6.54
N SER A 107 -1.70 5.48 5.71
CA SER A 107 -2.02 6.89 5.94
C SER A 107 -3.00 7.12 7.09
N SER A 108 -3.01 8.35 7.60
CA SER A 108 -4.09 8.91 8.43
C SER A 108 -4.20 8.30 9.84
N THR A 109 -3.20 7.55 10.30
CA THR A 109 -3.18 6.94 11.63
C THR A 109 -2.53 7.83 12.68
N SER A 110 -1.70 8.80 12.26
CA SER A 110 -0.87 9.61 13.15
C SER A 110 -1.69 10.45 14.12
N LEU A 111 -2.78 11.06 13.66
CA LEU A 111 -3.60 11.95 14.50
C LEU A 111 -4.21 11.19 15.67
N SER A 112 -4.82 10.03 15.43
CA SER A 112 -5.39 9.18 16.48
C SER A 112 -4.33 8.69 17.48
N ALA A 113 -3.16 8.25 16.95
CA ALA A 113 -2.09 7.75 17.79
C ALA A 113 -1.51 8.85 18.69
N VAL A 114 -1.23 10.03 18.11
CA VAL A 114 -0.66 11.17 18.84
C VAL A 114 -1.64 11.74 19.85
N LEU A 115 -2.92 11.83 19.51
CA LEU A 115 -3.97 12.25 20.44
C LEU A 115 -4.00 11.34 21.68
N ALA A 116 -4.01 10.03 21.49
CA ALA A 116 -4.00 9.08 22.60
C ALA A 116 -2.71 9.20 23.46
N MET A 117 -1.55 9.40 22.84
CA MET A 117 -0.28 9.61 23.54
C MET A 117 -0.29 10.91 24.36
N ALA A 118 -0.90 11.98 23.83
CA ALA A 118 -1.03 13.26 24.53
C ALA A 118 -1.93 13.12 25.77
N LEU A 119 -3.06 12.44 25.62
CA LEU A 119 -3.96 12.18 26.73
C LEU A 119 -3.32 11.26 27.78
N ALA A 120 -2.56 10.25 27.37
CA ALA A 120 -1.81 9.39 28.29
C ALA A 120 -0.77 10.19 29.08
N SER A 121 0.02 11.05 28.43
CA SER A 121 0.98 11.92 29.13
C SER A 121 0.30 12.85 30.13
N ALA A 122 -0.87 13.38 29.82
CA ALA A 122 -1.65 14.21 30.75
C ALA A 122 -2.09 13.40 31.97
N LEU A 123 -2.55 12.15 31.81
CA LEU A 123 -2.91 11.25 32.92
C LEU A 123 -1.69 10.87 33.78
N GLU A 124 -0.50 10.83 33.21
CA GLU A 124 0.77 10.63 33.92
C GLU A 124 1.27 11.90 34.65
N GLY A 125 0.57 13.03 34.50
CA GLY A 125 0.91 14.32 35.05
C GLY A 125 1.95 15.10 34.23
N ASN A 126 2.33 14.62 33.06
CA ASN A 126 3.28 15.30 32.16
C ASN A 126 2.50 16.12 31.10
N THR A 127 2.03 17.29 31.52
CA THR A 127 1.25 18.20 30.63
C THR A 127 2.11 19.09 29.74
N GLN A 128 3.43 19.10 29.94
CA GLN A 128 4.38 19.93 29.20
C GLN A 128 4.96 19.22 27.96
N ARG A 129 4.94 17.89 27.96
CA ARG A 129 5.43 17.10 26.82
C ARG A 129 4.69 17.47 25.56
N GLN A 130 5.43 17.69 24.48
CA GLN A 130 4.85 17.97 23.17
C GLN A 130 4.55 16.68 22.41
N HIS A 131 3.45 16.66 21.69
CA HIS A 131 3.01 15.52 20.89
C HIS A 131 2.74 16.01 19.48
N ILE A 132 3.60 15.64 18.53
CA ILE A 132 3.63 16.19 17.19
C ILE A 132 3.23 15.10 16.17
N ALA A 133 2.23 15.38 15.37
CA ALA A 133 1.86 14.58 14.19
C ALA A 133 2.17 15.37 12.91
N VAL A 134 3.01 14.81 12.04
CA VAL A 134 3.24 15.37 10.69
C VAL A 134 2.38 14.60 9.69
N ILE A 135 1.38 15.25 9.11
CA ILE A 135 0.43 14.66 8.18
C ILE A 135 0.38 15.43 6.87
N GLY A 136 0.34 14.71 5.73
CA GLY A 136 0.21 15.31 4.41
C GLY A 136 -1.23 15.75 4.08
N ASP A 137 -1.36 16.70 3.17
CA ASP A 137 -2.63 17.24 2.67
C ASP A 137 -3.55 16.17 2.05
N ALA A 138 -3.00 15.16 1.39
CA ALA A 138 -3.77 14.01 0.90
C ALA A 138 -4.22 13.06 2.03
N ALA A 139 -3.39 12.87 3.05
CA ALA A 139 -3.68 11.94 4.14
C ALA A 139 -4.70 12.52 5.13
N ILE A 140 -4.71 13.84 5.37
CA ILE A 140 -5.69 14.49 6.25
C ILE A 140 -7.11 14.45 5.67
N ALA A 141 -7.25 14.21 4.35
CA ALA A 141 -8.54 14.07 3.68
C ALA A 141 -9.25 12.73 3.96
N SER A 142 -8.58 11.77 4.59
CA SER A 142 -9.15 10.46 4.90
C SER A 142 -10.13 10.52 6.09
N GLY A 143 -11.15 9.67 6.08
CA GLY A 143 -12.17 9.60 7.13
C GLY A 143 -11.58 9.45 8.54
N MET A 144 -10.59 8.57 8.73
CA MET A 144 -9.95 8.36 10.03
C MET A 144 -9.26 9.63 10.56
N ALA A 145 -8.69 10.47 9.68
CA ALA A 145 -8.11 11.75 10.10
C ALA A 145 -9.22 12.71 10.58
N PHE A 146 -10.36 12.77 9.89
CA PHE A 146 -11.52 13.57 10.33
C PHE A 146 -12.11 13.08 11.65
N GLU A 147 -12.21 11.78 11.88
CA GLU A 147 -12.62 11.21 13.16
C GLU A 147 -11.70 11.67 14.29
N ALA A 148 -10.38 11.65 14.05
CA ALA A 148 -9.38 12.11 15.01
C ALA A 148 -9.46 13.63 15.25
N LEU A 149 -9.64 14.45 14.22
CA LEU A 149 -9.80 15.90 14.35
C LEU A 149 -11.06 16.24 15.16
N ASN A 150 -12.19 15.60 14.85
CA ASN A 150 -13.45 15.78 15.59
C ASN A 150 -13.31 15.42 17.07
N HIS A 151 -12.62 14.31 17.39
CA HIS A 151 -12.36 13.93 18.78
C HIS A 151 -11.37 14.90 19.47
N ALA A 152 -10.28 15.25 18.79
CA ALA A 152 -9.26 16.13 19.35
C ALA A 152 -9.80 17.49 19.78
N GLY A 153 -10.72 18.08 18.98
CA GLY A 153 -11.33 19.37 19.26
C GLY A 153 -12.19 19.42 20.54
N THR A 154 -12.51 18.28 21.13
CA THR A 154 -13.24 18.18 22.41
C THR A 154 -12.34 17.86 23.60
N THR A 155 -11.01 17.88 23.42
CA THR A 155 -10.04 17.52 24.44
C THR A 155 -9.09 18.67 24.75
N ASP A 156 -8.45 18.63 25.94
CA ASP A 156 -7.37 19.53 26.34
C ASP A 156 -5.98 18.93 26.01
N ALA A 157 -5.89 18.03 25.05
CA ALA A 157 -4.65 17.36 24.68
C ALA A 157 -3.59 18.36 24.21
N ASN A 158 -2.36 18.25 24.72
CA ASN A 158 -1.23 19.05 24.20
C ASN A 158 -0.70 18.41 22.91
N MET A 159 -1.32 18.73 21.79
CA MET A 159 -1.09 18.13 20.47
C MET A 159 -0.84 19.20 19.41
N LEU A 160 0.27 19.06 18.69
CA LEU A 160 0.61 19.87 17.52
C LEU A 160 0.46 19.04 16.23
N ILE A 161 -0.39 19.46 15.35
CA ILE A 161 -0.56 18.90 14.01
C ILE A 161 0.25 19.77 13.04
N ILE A 162 1.20 19.18 12.34
CA ILE A 162 1.90 19.80 11.22
C ILE A 162 1.22 19.33 9.93
N LEU A 163 0.45 20.19 9.30
CA LEU A 163 -0.09 19.94 7.97
C LEU A 163 0.99 20.24 6.92
N ASN A 164 1.58 19.20 6.36
CA ASN A 164 2.55 19.30 5.27
C ASN A 164 1.81 19.35 3.92
N ASP A 165 1.61 20.54 3.39
CA ASP A 165 0.86 20.77 2.17
C ASP A 165 1.81 21.00 0.98
N ASN A 166 1.76 20.08 0.03
CA ASN A 166 2.48 20.19 -1.24
C ASN A 166 1.59 19.90 -2.47
N ALA A 167 0.28 19.81 -2.27
CA ALA A 167 -0.74 19.53 -3.28
C ALA A 167 -0.55 18.18 -4.02
N MET A 168 0.17 17.23 -3.41
CA MET A 168 0.53 15.96 -4.02
C MET A 168 0.33 14.78 -3.05
N ALA A 169 -0.36 13.75 -3.53
CA ALA A 169 -0.28 12.38 -3.03
C ALA A 169 0.84 11.60 -3.78
N ILE A 170 0.55 10.42 -4.33
CA ILE A 170 1.35 9.83 -5.41
C ILE A 170 1.12 10.63 -6.68
N ASP A 171 -0.14 10.71 -7.12
CA ASP A 171 -0.65 11.61 -8.14
C ASP A 171 -1.05 12.97 -7.51
N PRO A 172 -1.38 14.01 -8.29
CA PRO A 172 -1.92 15.26 -7.74
C PRO A 172 -3.15 15.01 -6.87
N THR A 173 -3.25 15.72 -5.73
CA THR A 173 -4.41 15.59 -4.84
C THR A 173 -5.72 15.91 -5.55
N VAL A 174 -6.79 15.22 -5.14
CA VAL A 174 -8.14 15.36 -5.70
C VAL A 174 -9.15 15.76 -4.62
N GLY A 175 -10.34 16.18 -5.05
CA GLY A 175 -11.44 16.53 -4.16
C GLY A 175 -11.43 17.99 -3.69
N ALA A 176 -12.50 18.40 -3.02
CA ALA A 176 -12.74 19.79 -2.62
C ALA A 176 -11.69 20.32 -1.63
N LEU A 177 -11.06 19.47 -0.82
CA LEU A 177 -10.01 19.91 0.11
C LEU A 177 -8.76 20.42 -0.60
N LYS A 178 -8.47 19.98 -1.83
CA LYS A 178 -7.40 20.56 -2.66
C LYS A 178 -7.63 22.05 -2.89
N ASP A 179 -8.85 22.44 -3.28
CA ASP A 179 -9.20 23.82 -3.55
C ASP A 179 -9.24 24.62 -2.24
N TYR A 180 -9.74 24.02 -1.19
CA TYR A 180 -9.74 24.60 0.16
C TYR A 180 -8.32 24.92 0.64
N PHE A 181 -7.38 23.97 0.59
CA PHE A 181 -5.97 24.24 0.96
C PHE A 181 -5.32 25.24 0.02
N SER A 182 -5.69 25.26 -1.25
CA SER A 182 -5.23 26.31 -2.17
C SER A 182 -5.68 27.70 -1.74
N SER A 183 -6.91 27.86 -1.25
CA SER A 183 -7.39 29.15 -0.73
C SER A 183 -6.65 29.59 0.54
N LEU A 184 -6.35 28.64 1.44
CA LEU A 184 -5.55 28.91 2.65
C LEU A 184 -4.13 29.38 2.30
N ARG A 185 -3.50 28.77 1.29
CA ARG A 185 -2.19 29.24 0.77
C ARG A 185 -2.24 30.66 0.19
N GLN A 186 -3.41 31.12 -0.23
CA GLN A 186 -3.64 32.49 -0.76
C GLN A 186 -4.06 33.48 0.33
N GLY A 187 -4.09 33.06 1.60
CA GLY A 187 -4.35 33.94 2.74
C GLY A 187 -5.80 33.97 3.23
N ALA A 188 -6.60 32.95 2.96
CA ALA A 188 -7.90 32.84 3.60
C ALA A 188 -7.75 32.57 5.11
N ASP A 189 -8.47 33.33 5.95
CA ASP A 189 -8.33 33.29 7.42
C ASP A 189 -9.36 32.36 8.08
N GLU A 190 -10.51 32.15 7.46
CA GLU A 190 -11.56 31.26 8.00
C GLU A 190 -11.24 29.80 7.68
N THR A 191 -11.22 28.96 8.73
CA THR A 191 -10.90 27.54 8.56
C THR A 191 -11.89 26.65 9.31
N PHE A 192 -12.26 25.52 8.71
CA PHE A 192 -13.07 24.51 9.39
C PHE A 192 -12.33 23.89 10.61
N PHE A 193 -11.01 24.01 10.67
CA PHE A 193 -10.26 23.57 11.85
C PHE A 193 -10.64 24.40 13.08
N SER A 194 -10.86 25.70 12.91
CA SER A 194 -11.32 26.58 13.98
C SER A 194 -12.72 26.21 14.45
N ASP A 195 -13.60 25.79 13.55
CA ASP A 195 -14.95 25.31 13.90
C ASP A 195 -14.91 24.00 14.69
N LEU A 196 -13.85 23.20 14.52
CA LEU A 196 -13.55 22.01 15.33
C LEU A 196 -12.75 22.34 16.59
N HIS A 197 -12.65 23.60 17.01
CA HIS A 197 -11.90 24.07 18.16
C HIS A 197 -10.39 23.81 18.11
N ILE A 198 -9.82 23.63 16.91
CA ILE A 198 -8.40 23.44 16.68
C ILE A 198 -7.80 24.80 16.33
N LYS A 199 -6.81 25.25 17.09
CA LYS A 199 -6.12 26.52 16.81
C LYS A 199 -5.32 26.41 15.51
N TYR A 200 -5.81 27.03 14.45
CA TYR A 200 -5.11 27.06 13.17
C TYR A 200 -4.10 28.22 13.13
N LYS A 201 -2.89 27.92 12.65
CA LYS A 201 -1.88 28.91 12.26
C LYS A 201 -1.59 28.80 10.78
N GLY A 202 -1.64 29.95 10.12
CA GLY A 202 -1.53 30.12 8.68
C GLY A 202 -0.24 29.56 8.07
N THR A 203 -0.10 29.75 6.79
CA THR A 203 0.94 29.08 6.01
C THR A 203 2.35 29.59 6.31
N ILE A 204 3.26 28.67 6.54
CA ILE A 204 4.71 28.90 6.66
C ILE A 204 5.41 28.22 5.47
N ASP A 205 6.41 28.89 4.90
CA ASP A 205 7.29 28.24 3.91
C ASP A 205 8.12 27.15 4.59
N GLY A 206 7.87 25.91 4.22
CA GLY A 206 8.54 24.73 4.75
C GLY A 206 10.02 24.61 4.37
N HIS A 207 10.55 25.50 3.55
CA HIS A 207 11.96 25.56 3.14
C HIS A 207 12.71 26.73 3.76
N ASP A 208 12.03 27.65 4.47
CA ASP A 208 12.65 28.73 5.24
C ASP A 208 12.94 28.26 6.68
N LEU A 209 14.15 27.75 6.91
CA LEU A 209 14.58 27.23 8.22
C LEU A 209 14.44 28.26 9.36
N PRO A 210 14.86 29.53 9.22
CA PRO A 210 14.62 30.54 10.24
C PRO A 210 13.14 30.71 10.59
N ALA A 211 12.27 30.89 9.60
CA ALA A 211 10.83 31.05 9.81
C ALA A 211 10.18 29.81 10.45
N LEU A 212 10.54 28.61 10.00
CA LEU A 212 10.09 27.35 10.60
C LEU A 212 10.50 27.23 12.07
N ILE A 213 11.76 27.52 12.40
CA ILE A 213 12.27 27.43 13.78
C ILE A 213 11.55 28.42 14.69
N GLU A 214 11.29 29.64 14.24
CA GLU A 214 10.55 30.64 15.03
C GLU A 214 9.10 30.20 15.25
N ALA A 215 8.42 29.75 14.20
CA ALA A 215 7.05 29.26 14.30
C ALA A 215 6.94 28.05 15.24
N LEU A 216 7.83 27.06 15.11
CA LEU A 216 7.82 25.87 15.97
C LEU A 216 8.18 26.19 17.44
N LYS A 217 9.06 27.16 17.69
CA LYS A 217 9.33 27.66 19.05
C LYS A 217 8.11 28.34 19.67
N ALA A 218 7.36 29.09 18.87
CA ALA A 218 6.10 29.68 19.32
C ALA A 218 5.09 28.59 19.69
N GLU A 219 4.94 27.56 18.83
CA GLU A 219 4.05 26.43 19.09
C GLU A 219 4.48 25.61 20.30
N LYS A 220 5.77 25.43 20.55
CA LYS A 220 6.28 24.69 21.72
C LYS A 220 5.86 25.32 23.05
N ASN A 221 5.62 26.63 23.07
CA ASN A 221 5.18 27.37 24.26
C ASN A 221 3.65 27.43 24.43
N GLU A 222 2.90 26.94 23.45
CA GLU A 222 1.44 26.87 23.45
C GLU A 222 0.94 25.50 23.92
N CYS A 223 -0.30 25.45 24.40
CA CYS A 223 -0.98 24.22 24.82
C CYS A 223 -2.32 24.05 24.09
N GLY A 224 -2.88 22.85 24.20
CA GLY A 224 -4.12 22.46 23.54
C GLY A 224 -3.87 21.91 22.12
N VAL A 225 -4.95 21.66 21.41
CA VAL A 225 -4.86 21.12 20.02
C VAL A 225 -4.62 22.27 19.05
N ARG A 226 -3.55 22.18 18.30
CA ARG A 226 -3.06 23.19 17.37
C ARG A 226 -2.70 22.58 16.03
N LEU A 227 -2.88 23.34 14.96
CA LEU A 227 -2.46 22.97 13.61
C LEU A 227 -1.60 24.10 13.00
N LEU A 228 -0.36 23.75 12.65
CA LEU A 228 0.53 24.59 11.88
C LEU A 228 0.54 24.14 10.42
N HIS A 229 0.14 24.99 9.51
CA HIS A 229 0.11 24.71 8.07
C HIS A 229 1.44 25.08 7.44
N VAL A 230 2.17 24.09 6.97
CA VAL A 230 3.50 24.21 6.36
C VAL A 230 3.42 23.84 4.89
N VAL A 231 3.80 24.78 4.02
CA VAL A 231 3.80 24.60 2.57
C VAL A 231 5.18 24.11 2.11
N THR A 232 5.23 23.01 1.40
CA THR A 232 6.47 22.41 0.92
C THR A 232 6.43 22.11 -0.57
N THR A 233 7.59 21.84 -1.17
CA THR A 233 7.73 21.39 -2.55
C THR A 233 8.23 19.96 -2.56
N LYS A 234 7.42 19.02 -3.06
CA LYS A 234 7.81 17.63 -3.22
C LYS A 234 8.99 17.51 -4.19
N GLY A 235 10.07 16.85 -3.76
CA GLY A 235 11.28 16.72 -4.57
C GLY A 235 12.29 17.85 -4.42
N LYS A 236 12.09 18.78 -3.48
CA LYS A 236 12.91 20.00 -3.26
C LYS A 236 14.42 19.73 -3.32
N GLY A 237 15.13 20.55 -4.08
CA GLY A 237 16.59 20.50 -4.24
C GLY A 237 17.06 19.43 -5.23
N PHE A 238 16.13 18.75 -5.94
CA PHE A 238 16.47 17.86 -7.05
C PHE A 238 15.58 18.17 -8.25
N ALA A 239 16.09 18.95 -9.20
CA ALA A 239 15.32 19.56 -10.28
C ALA A 239 14.41 18.56 -11.04
N LYS A 240 14.86 17.33 -11.28
CA LYS A 240 14.05 16.29 -11.92
C LYS A 240 12.86 15.88 -11.05
N ALA A 241 13.05 15.73 -9.74
CA ALA A 241 11.98 15.36 -8.83
C ALA A 241 10.98 16.49 -8.63
N GLU A 242 11.40 17.75 -8.68
CA GLU A 242 10.48 18.90 -8.66
C GLU A 242 9.64 18.99 -9.95
N ALA A 243 10.24 18.69 -11.10
CA ALA A 243 9.56 18.74 -12.40
C ALA A 243 8.63 17.54 -12.65
N GLU A 244 8.99 16.33 -12.19
CA GLU A 244 8.29 15.07 -12.45
C GLU A 244 7.87 14.40 -11.13
N GLN A 245 7.10 15.10 -10.29
CA GLN A 245 6.79 14.70 -8.89
C GLN A 245 6.13 13.33 -8.76
N VAL A 246 5.30 12.94 -9.72
CA VAL A 246 4.67 11.60 -9.76
C VAL A 246 5.73 10.51 -9.96
N ARG A 247 6.59 10.68 -10.96
CA ARG A 247 7.65 9.75 -11.29
C ARG A 247 8.65 9.56 -10.15
N TYR A 248 9.03 10.67 -9.51
CA TYR A 248 10.00 10.69 -8.42
C TYR A 248 9.37 10.51 -7.03
N HIS A 249 8.09 10.16 -6.95
CA HIS A 249 7.51 9.74 -5.67
C HIS A 249 8.24 8.50 -5.12
N SER A 250 8.35 7.44 -5.94
CA SER A 250 9.13 6.23 -5.65
C SER A 250 9.76 5.72 -6.95
N PRO A 251 10.86 6.35 -7.39
CA PRO A 251 11.45 6.07 -8.69
C PRO A 251 12.07 4.67 -8.76
N ALA A 252 12.16 4.12 -9.97
CA ALA A 252 13.07 3.04 -10.28
C ALA A 252 14.53 3.49 -10.07
N LEU A 253 15.49 2.59 -10.20
CA LEU A 253 16.91 2.95 -10.12
C LEU A 253 17.25 4.00 -11.18
N PHE A 254 18.04 5.01 -10.80
CA PHE A 254 18.37 6.13 -11.67
C PHE A 254 19.82 6.61 -11.48
N ASP A 255 20.35 7.30 -12.45
CA ASP A 255 21.64 7.98 -12.32
C ASP A 255 21.50 9.20 -11.41
N LYS A 256 22.24 9.22 -10.30
CA LYS A 256 22.14 10.27 -9.28
C LYS A 256 22.51 11.67 -9.78
N THR A 257 23.29 11.77 -10.85
CA THR A 257 23.78 13.05 -11.41
C THR A 257 22.78 13.63 -12.39
N THR A 258 22.28 12.80 -13.32
CA THR A 258 21.36 13.23 -14.37
C THR A 258 19.90 13.13 -13.96
N GLY A 259 19.59 12.29 -12.98
CA GLY A 259 18.25 11.91 -12.59
C GLY A 259 17.55 10.95 -13.55
N GLU A 260 18.18 10.57 -14.66
CA GLU A 260 17.55 9.69 -15.63
C GLU A 260 17.49 8.24 -15.12
N PRO A 261 16.39 7.50 -15.37
CA PRO A 261 16.30 6.09 -15.03
C PRO A 261 17.44 5.29 -15.67
N LEU A 262 17.91 4.29 -14.97
CA LEU A 262 18.83 3.34 -15.57
C LEU A 262 18.10 2.59 -16.71
N PRO A 263 18.79 2.31 -17.83
CA PRO A 263 18.17 1.61 -18.95
C PRO A 263 17.60 0.26 -18.52
N GLU A 264 16.35 0.03 -18.81
CA GLU A 264 15.73 -1.31 -18.72
C GLU A 264 15.89 -2.03 -20.07
N ALA A 265 15.90 -3.38 -20.04
CA ALA A 265 15.93 -4.15 -21.28
C ALA A 265 14.68 -3.84 -22.15
N PRO A 266 14.83 -3.63 -23.47
CA PRO A 266 13.74 -3.14 -24.31
C PRO A 266 12.55 -4.12 -24.48
N THR A 267 12.73 -5.37 -24.07
CA THR A 267 11.74 -6.46 -24.23
C THR A 267 11.21 -7.02 -22.90
N LEU A 268 11.15 -6.20 -21.85
CA LEU A 268 10.61 -6.66 -20.58
C LEU A 268 9.10 -6.93 -20.68
N PRO A 269 8.61 -8.04 -20.09
CA PRO A 269 7.17 -8.30 -19.98
C PRO A 269 6.43 -7.17 -19.25
N ALA A 270 5.16 -7.00 -19.58
CA ALA A 270 4.28 -6.01 -18.94
C ALA A 270 4.20 -6.24 -17.42
N LYS A 271 3.98 -5.18 -16.66
CA LYS A 271 3.61 -5.30 -15.25
C LYS A 271 2.14 -5.71 -15.13
N TYR A 272 1.77 -6.42 -14.06
CA TYR A 272 0.38 -6.87 -13.87
C TYR A 272 -0.62 -5.72 -13.88
N GLN A 273 -0.32 -4.57 -13.26
CA GLN A 273 -1.19 -3.40 -13.34
C GLN A 273 -1.33 -2.81 -14.75
N GLU A 274 -0.31 -2.94 -15.60
CA GLU A 274 -0.39 -2.53 -17.01
C GLU A 274 -1.33 -3.43 -17.79
N VAL A 275 -1.32 -4.75 -17.50
CA VAL A 275 -2.27 -5.71 -18.07
C VAL A 275 -3.70 -5.34 -17.68
N VAL A 276 -3.95 -4.98 -16.41
CA VAL A 276 -5.26 -4.51 -15.94
C VAL A 276 -5.71 -3.27 -16.70
N GLY A 277 -4.89 -2.23 -16.74
CA GLY A 277 -5.24 -0.96 -17.38
C GLY A 277 -5.52 -1.11 -18.88
N GLN A 278 -4.68 -1.85 -19.59
CA GLN A 278 -4.87 -2.13 -21.03
C GLN A 278 -6.14 -2.96 -21.28
N THR A 279 -6.35 -4.01 -20.49
CA THR A 279 -7.53 -4.87 -20.61
C THR A 279 -8.81 -4.08 -20.33
N LEU A 280 -8.87 -3.28 -19.27
CA LEU A 280 -10.02 -2.45 -18.96
C LEU A 280 -10.28 -1.40 -20.05
N THR A 281 -9.25 -0.85 -20.65
CA THR A 281 -9.37 0.09 -21.78
C THR A 281 -10.03 -0.57 -23.00
N GLU A 282 -9.63 -1.80 -23.32
CA GLU A 282 -10.28 -2.57 -24.39
C GLU A 282 -11.74 -2.90 -24.06
N LEU A 283 -12.01 -3.41 -22.88
CA LEU A 283 -13.37 -3.77 -22.46
C LEU A 283 -14.30 -2.55 -22.43
N ALA A 284 -13.81 -1.41 -21.98
CA ALA A 284 -14.57 -0.17 -21.92
C ALA A 284 -14.94 0.40 -23.30
N ARG A 285 -14.20 0.07 -24.37
CA ARG A 285 -14.56 0.43 -25.75
C ARG A 285 -15.84 -0.26 -26.21
N SER A 286 -16.05 -1.49 -25.80
CA SER A 286 -17.21 -2.30 -26.20
C SER A 286 -18.36 -2.27 -25.17
N ASN A 287 -18.08 -1.91 -23.92
CA ASN A 287 -19.06 -1.90 -22.84
C ASN A 287 -19.10 -0.55 -22.12
N PRO A 288 -20.11 0.30 -22.39
CA PRO A 288 -20.22 1.63 -21.79
C PRO A 288 -20.56 1.60 -20.30
N LYS A 289 -20.93 0.46 -19.73
CA LYS A 289 -21.24 0.31 -18.31
C LYS A 289 -20.01 0.10 -17.43
N ILE A 290 -18.84 -0.12 -18.02
CA ILE A 290 -17.58 -0.27 -17.27
C ILE A 290 -17.12 1.09 -16.79
N ILE A 291 -16.86 1.18 -15.48
CA ILE A 291 -16.17 2.29 -14.83
C ILE A 291 -15.02 1.75 -13.97
N ALA A 292 -14.03 2.58 -13.70
CA ALA A 292 -12.93 2.26 -12.81
C ALA A 292 -12.88 3.24 -11.63
N ILE A 293 -12.62 2.73 -10.43
CA ILE A 293 -12.51 3.50 -9.20
C ILE A 293 -11.21 3.12 -8.52
N THR A 294 -10.45 4.11 -8.05
CA THR A 294 -9.21 3.86 -7.30
C THR A 294 -9.03 4.87 -6.18
N PRO A 295 -8.58 4.46 -4.99
CA PRO A 295 -8.22 5.38 -3.92
C PRO A 295 -6.76 5.87 -4.08
N ALA A 296 -6.58 7.06 -4.69
CA ALA A 296 -5.31 7.79 -4.85
C ALA A 296 -4.20 7.04 -5.60
N MET A 297 -4.54 6.10 -6.50
CA MET A 297 -3.58 5.19 -7.12
C MET A 297 -3.70 5.11 -8.66
N SER A 298 -4.17 6.17 -9.33
CA SER A 298 -4.44 6.16 -10.78
C SER A 298 -3.23 5.71 -11.62
N SER A 299 -2.06 6.29 -11.37
CA SER A 299 -0.82 5.88 -12.04
C SER A 299 -0.32 4.52 -11.57
N GLY A 300 -0.34 4.27 -10.26
CA GLY A 300 0.13 3.04 -9.63
C GLY A 300 -0.68 1.79 -10.00
N SER A 301 -1.96 1.96 -10.33
CA SER A 301 -2.89 0.89 -10.75
C SER A 301 -2.97 0.70 -12.26
N GLY A 302 -2.15 1.44 -13.05
CA GLY A 302 -2.12 1.31 -14.50
C GLY A 302 -3.34 1.90 -15.23
N LEU A 303 -4.15 2.76 -14.59
CA LEU A 303 -5.40 3.29 -15.13
C LEU A 303 -5.24 4.46 -16.11
N LEU A 304 -4.04 5.01 -16.27
CA LEU A 304 -3.81 6.17 -17.14
C LEU A 304 -4.33 5.97 -18.59
N PRO A 305 -4.13 4.80 -19.26
CA PRO A 305 -4.68 4.59 -20.61
C PRO A 305 -6.20 4.64 -20.63
N LEU A 306 -6.88 4.08 -19.63
CA LEU A 306 -8.33 4.13 -19.50
C LEU A 306 -8.82 5.56 -19.24
N GLN A 307 -8.14 6.29 -18.37
CA GLN A 307 -8.46 7.68 -18.04
C GLN A 307 -8.30 8.61 -19.24
N GLN A 308 -7.26 8.39 -20.05
CA GLN A 308 -7.04 9.15 -21.28
C GLN A 308 -8.12 8.86 -22.33
N ALA A 309 -8.54 7.59 -22.46
CA ALA A 309 -9.55 7.19 -23.43
C ALA A 309 -10.99 7.53 -22.99
N PHE A 310 -11.27 7.50 -21.70
CA PHE A 310 -12.61 7.66 -21.11
C PHE A 310 -12.53 8.40 -19.76
N PRO A 311 -12.23 9.71 -19.75
CA PRO A 311 -12.00 10.48 -18.52
C PRO A 311 -13.22 10.46 -17.58
N ASP A 312 -14.44 10.45 -18.09
CA ASP A 312 -15.68 10.44 -17.30
C ASP A 312 -16.02 9.06 -16.71
N ARG A 313 -15.17 8.05 -16.92
CA ARG A 313 -15.38 6.68 -16.43
C ARG A 313 -14.27 6.19 -15.49
N VAL A 314 -13.36 7.07 -15.11
CA VAL A 314 -12.31 6.78 -14.13
C VAL A 314 -12.41 7.77 -12.98
N PHE A 315 -12.58 7.25 -11.77
CA PHE A 315 -12.78 8.02 -10.55
C PHE A 315 -11.63 7.76 -9.58
N ASP A 316 -10.77 8.77 -9.39
CA ASP A 316 -9.86 8.80 -8.26
C ASP A 316 -10.57 9.50 -7.10
N VAL A 317 -10.73 8.79 -5.99
CA VAL A 317 -11.48 9.27 -4.82
C VAL A 317 -10.58 9.78 -3.70
N GLY A 318 -9.27 9.90 -3.95
CA GLY A 318 -8.27 10.23 -2.93
C GLY A 318 -7.98 9.02 -2.01
N ILE A 319 -7.27 9.25 -0.91
CA ILE A 319 -6.97 8.19 0.07
C ILE A 319 -8.22 7.90 0.91
N ALA A 320 -9.14 7.12 0.34
CA ALA A 320 -10.48 6.89 0.88
C ALA A 320 -11.02 5.52 0.48
N GLU A 321 -10.40 4.44 0.96
CA GLU A 321 -10.74 3.06 0.58
C GLU A 321 -12.17 2.69 0.93
N GLN A 322 -12.66 3.09 2.12
CA GLN A 322 -14.05 2.85 2.55
C GLN A 322 -15.03 3.50 1.57
N HIS A 323 -14.77 4.78 1.22
CA HIS A 323 -15.58 5.50 0.25
C HIS A 323 -15.54 4.85 -1.13
N ALA A 324 -14.35 4.42 -1.59
CA ALA A 324 -14.17 3.75 -2.89
C ALA A 324 -15.08 2.53 -3.02
N VAL A 325 -15.15 1.69 -1.99
CA VAL A 325 -15.96 0.46 -2.00
C VAL A 325 -17.45 0.77 -1.96
N THR A 326 -17.91 1.64 -1.07
CA THR A 326 -19.34 2.04 -1.01
C THR A 326 -19.75 2.81 -2.27
N PHE A 327 -18.88 3.65 -2.83
CA PHE A 327 -19.11 4.35 -4.09
C PHE A 327 -19.26 3.38 -5.26
N ALA A 328 -18.41 2.33 -5.31
CA ALA A 328 -18.56 1.25 -6.28
C ALA A 328 -19.91 0.50 -6.12
N ALA A 329 -20.33 0.24 -4.88
CA ALA A 329 -21.65 -0.37 -4.62
C ALA A 329 -22.79 0.48 -5.18
N GLY A 330 -22.72 1.81 -5.01
CA GLY A 330 -23.69 2.76 -5.58
C GLY A 330 -23.80 2.68 -7.11
N TRP A 331 -22.67 2.60 -7.81
CA TRP A 331 -22.64 2.40 -9.27
C TRP A 331 -23.22 1.05 -9.69
N ALA A 332 -22.87 -0.02 -8.96
CA ALA A 332 -23.40 -1.36 -9.22
C ALA A 332 -24.92 -1.42 -9.03
N ALA A 333 -25.46 -0.74 -8.01
CA ALA A 333 -26.89 -0.63 -7.77
C ALA A 333 -27.65 0.08 -8.91
N ARG A 334 -26.97 0.90 -9.71
CA ARG A 334 -27.50 1.54 -10.91
C ARG A 334 -27.26 0.73 -12.21
N GLY A 335 -26.72 -0.50 -12.09
CA GLY A 335 -26.53 -1.41 -13.22
C GLY A 335 -25.25 -1.14 -14.03
N PHE A 336 -24.30 -0.38 -13.48
CA PHE A 336 -22.94 -0.28 -13.99
C PHE A 336 -22.08 -1.44 -13.51
N ILE A 337 -20.89 -1.56 -14.06
CA ILE A 337 -19.90 -2.59 -13.71
C ILE A 337 -18.65 -1.87 -13.21
N PRO A 338 -18.62 -1.52 -11.92
CA PRO A 338 -17.47 -0.85 -11.34
C PRO A 338 -16.33 -1.84 -11.10
N TYR A 339 -15.17 -1.52 -11.66
CA TYR A 339 -13.88 -2.12 -11.31
C TYR A 339 -13.25 -1.24 -10.25
N CYS A 340 -13.20 -1.73 -9.00
CA CYS A 340 -12.57 -1.07 -7.86
C CYS A 340 -11.15 -1.60 -7.70
N ILE A 341 -10.15 -0.77 -8.05
CA ILE A 341 -8.74 -1.16 -8.03
C ILE A 341 -8.11 -0.64 -6.75
N VAL A 342 -7.71 -1.56 -5.88
CA VAL A 342 -7.15 -1.25 -4.56
C VAL A 342 -6.02 -2.22 -4.21
N TYR A 343 -5.00 -1.75 -3.50
CA TYR A 343 -3.94 -2.66 -3.03
C TYR A 343 -4.47 -3.59 -1.95
N SER A 344 -4.02 -4.84 -1.98
CA SER A 344 -4.44 -5.88 -1.02
C SER A 344 -4.34 -5.41 0.44
N THR A 345 -3.21 -4.84 0.83
CA THR A 345 -3.01 -4.34 2.20
C THR A 345 -3.96 -3.16 2.55
N PHE A 346 -4.29 -2.29 1.58
CA PHE A 346 -5.18 -1.14 1.80
C PHE A 346 -6.66 -1.52 1.81
N LEU A 347 -7.05 -2.61 1.13
CA LEU A 347 -8.42 -3.13 1.16
C LEU A 347 -8.87 -3.50 2.59
N GLN A 348 -7.94 -3.81 3.49
CA GLN A 348 -8.24 -4.05 4.91
C GLN A 348 -9.06 -2.91 5.54
N ARG A 349 -8.87 -1.65 5.11
CA ARG A 349 -9.65 -0.49 5.61
C ARG A 349 -11.10 -0.50 5.18
N ALA A 350 -11.43 -1.18 4.08
CA ALA A 350 -12.77 -1.22 3.53
C ALA A 350 -13.43 -2.61 3.69
N TYR A 351 -12.97 -3.39 4.67
CA TYR A 351 -13.47 -4.74 4.90
C TYR A 351 -14.96 -4.74 5.28
N ASP A 352 -15.37 -3.83 6.16
CA ASP A 352 -16.79 -3.66 6.52
C ASP A 352 -17.65 -3.31 5.29
N GLN A 353 -17.22 -2.31 4.49
CA GLN A 353 -17.97 -1.87 3.32
C GLN A 353 -18.07 -2.97 2.25
N LEU A 354 -17.03 -3.79 2.12
CA LEU A 354 -17.05 -4.96 1.22
C LEU A 354 -18.11 -5.98 1.67
N ILE A 355 -18.21 -6.24 2.97
CA ILE A 355 -19.21 -7.15 3.54
C ILE A 355 -20.61 -6.54 3.46
N HIS A 356 -20.79 -5.36 4.06
CA HIS A 356 -22.11 -4.77 4.29
C HIS A 356 -22.69 -4.14 3.01
N ASP A 357 -21.89 -3.32 2.31
CA ASP A 357 -22.40 -2.54 1.19
C ASP A 357 -22.39 -3.30 -0.13
N VAL A 358 -21.52 -4.31 -0.28
CA VAL A 358 -21.38 -5.06 -1.53
C VAL A 358 -21.90 -6.50 -1.41
N ALA A 359 -21.26 -7.34 -0.57
CA ALA A 359 -21.53 -8.77 -0.57
C ALA A 359 -22.91 -9.11 0.01
N LEU A 360 -23.31 -8.47 1.12
CA LEU A 360 -24.62 -8.66 1.74
C LEU A 360 -25.76 -8.28 0.76
N GLN A 361 -25.59 -7.20 0.00
CA GLN A 361 -26.55 -6.74 -0.99
C GLN A 361 -26.40 -7.44 -2.35
N ASN A 362 -25.41 -8.31 -2.48
CA ASN A 362 -25.06 -9.03 -3.71
C ASN A 362 -24.88 -8.11 -4.94
N LEU A 363 -24.25 -6.94 -4.72
CA LEU A 363 -24.01 -5.95 -5.76
C LEU A 363 -22.79 -6.33 -6.61
N ARG A 364 -22.92 -6.20 -7.92
CA ARG A 364 -21.92 -6.62 -8.89
C ARG A 364 -20.74 -5.65 -8.97
N VAL A 365 -19.86 -5.71 -7.99
CA VAL A 365 -18.58 -4.99 -7.97
C VAL A 365 -17.45 -5.95 -8.35
N VAL A 366 -16.51 -5.50 -9.18
CA VAL A 366 -15.28 -6.20 -9.51
C VAL A 366 -14.14 -5.58 -8.72
N PHE A 367 -13.65 -6.28 -7.70
CA PHE A 367 -12.47 -5.86 -6.95
C PHE A 367 -11.21 -6.34 -7.66
N CYS A 368 -10.40 -5.41 -8.14
CA CYS A 368 -9.06 -5.68 -8.66
C CYS A 368 -8.06 -5.48 -7.52
N ILE A 369 -7.70 -6.58 -6.85
CA ILE A 369 -6.83 -6.56 -5.66
C ILE A 369 -5.38 -6.63 -6.12
N ASP A 370 -4.77 -5.46 -6.22
CA ASP A 370 -3.39 -5.30 -6.67
C ASP A 370 -2.40 -5.52 -5.52
N ARG A 371 -1.17 -5.89 -5.80
CA ARG A 371 -0.11 -6.17 -4.81
C ARG A 371 -0.47 -7.28 -3.83
N ALA A 372 -1.18 -8.32 -4.29
CA ALA A 372 -1.43 -9.51 -3.51
C ALA A 372 -0.13 -10.32 -3.30
N GLY A 373 0.01 -10.96 -2.14
CA GLY A 373 1.20 -11.71 -1.76
C GLY A 373 2.35 -10.82 -1.27
N LEU A 374 3.57 -11.32 -1.41
CA LEU A 374 4.80 -10.62 -1.02
C LEU A 374 5.12 -9.51 -2.04
N VAL A 375 5.29 -8.27 -1.56
CA VAL A 375 5.54 -7.10 -2.42
C VAL A 375 6.99 -6.63 -2.42
N GLY A 376 7.82 -7.13 -1.50
CA GLY A 376 9.26 -6.87 -1.50
C GLY A 376 9.70 -5.77 -0.54
N GLU A 377 10.26 -4.71 -1.06
CA GLU A 377 11.10 -3.74 -0.34
C GLU A 377 10.32 -2.86 0.66
N ASP A 378 9.00 -2.71 0.51
CA ASP A 378 8.16 -1.95 1.44
C ASP A 378 7.78 -2.74 2.70
N GLY A 379 7.98 -4.06 2.68
CA GLY A 379 7.91 -4.92 3.86
C GLY A 379 6.52 -5.14 4.43
N ALA A 380 6.47 -5.41 5.72
CA ALA A 380 5.30 -5.88 6.46
C ALA A 380 4.05 -4.99 6.32
N THR A 381 4.22 -3.69 6.15
CA THR A 381 3.11 -2.75 6.00
C THR A 381 2.43 -2.82 4.63
N HIS A 382 3.10 -3.41 3.64
CA HIS A 382 2.63 -3.44 2.25
C HIS A 382 2.40 -4.85 1.69
N HIS A 383 2.84 -5.92 2.36
CA HIS A 383 2.56 -7.28 1.93
C HIS A 383 1.05 -7.55 1.92
N GLY A 384 0.53 -8.01 0.78
CA GLY A 384 -0.86 -8.37 0.57
C GLY A 384 -1.13 -9.83 0.90
N VAL A 385 -0.81 -10.27 2.11
CA VAL A 385 -0.76 -11.68 2.47
C VAL A 385 -2.00 -12.17 3.23
N PHE A 386 -2.86 -11.25 3.66
CA PHE A 386 -4.05 -11.57 4.47
C PHE A 386 -5.34 -11.63 3.67
N ASP A 387 -5.36 -11.16 2.43
CA ASP A 387 -6.56 -10.98 1.62
C ASP A 387 -7.34 -12.29 1.39
N MET A 388 -6.67 -13.40 1.08
CA MET A 388 -7.36 -14.68 0.95
C MET A 388 -8.05 -15.11 2.25
N ALA A 389 -7.39 -14.94 3.38
CA ALA A 389 -7.91 -15.33 4.67
C ALA A 389 -9.13 -14.51 5.10
N PHE A 390 -9.07 -13.15 4.96
CA PHE A 390 -10.18 -12.31 5.39
C PHE A 390 -11.34 -12.25 4.38
N LEU A 391 -11.09 -12.49 3.08
CA LEU A 391 -12.15 -12.53 2.08
C LEU A 391 -12.91 -13.87 2.07
N ARG A 392 -12.24 -14.98 2.35
CA ARG A 392 -12.83 -16.33 2.23
C ARG A 392 -14.13 -16.54 3.04
N PRO A 393 -14.29 -16.03 4.27
CA PRO A 393 -15.52 -16.26 5.04
C PRO A 393 -16.73 -15.46 4.52
N ILE A 394 -16.55 -14.49 3.60
CA ILE A 394 -17.64 -13.62 3.17
C ILE A 394 -18.57 -14.36 2.21
N PRO A 395 -19.88 -14.50 2.53
CA PRO A 395 -20.87 -15.04 1.59
C PRO A 395 -20.99 -14.18 0.33
N ASN A 396 -21.49 -14.76 -0.75
CA ASN A 396 -21.75 -14.06 -2.01
C ASN A 396 -20.51 -13.34 -2.61
N LEU A 397 -19.30 -13.83 -2.35
CA LEU A 397 -18.08 -13.27 -2.93
C LEU A 397 -17.32 -14.35 -3.71
N ILE A 398 -17.11 -14.13 -5.00
CA ILE A 398 -16.21 -14.95 -5.81
C ILE A 398 -14.79 -14.46 -5.57
N ILE A 399 -13.85 -15.38 -5.33
CA ILE A 399 -12.44 -15.05 -5.09
C ILE A 399 -11.58 -15.80 -6.10
N ALA A 400 -10.91 -15.07 -6.98
CA ALA A 400 -10.05 -15.59 -8.03
C ALA A 400 -8.62 -15.08 -7.91
N SER A 401 -7.65 -15.92 -8.24
CA SER A 401 -6.23 -15.58 -8.29
C SER A 401 -5.62 -16.18 -9.55
N PRO A 402 -5.45 -15.39 -10.62
CA PRO A 402 -4.87 -15.85 -11.88
C PRO A 402 -3.40 -16.24 -11.67
N ARG A 403 -2.95 -17.29 -12.34
CA ARG A 403 -1.54 -17.71 -12.28
C ARG A 403 -0.63 -16.85 -13.17
N ASN A 404 -1.17 -16.20 -14.20
CA ASN A 404 -0.40 -15.41 -15.17
C ASN A 404 -1.23 -14.26 -15.76
N ALA A 405 -0.60 -13.45 -16.62
CA ALA A 405 -1.22 -12.29 -17.24
C ALA A 405 -2.38 -12.63 -18.19
N THR A 406 -2.29 -13.75 -18.91
CA THR A 406 -3.39 -14.20 -19.80
C THR A 406 -4.63 -14.54 -18.98
N GLU A 407 -4.49 -15.32 -17.89
CA GLU A 407 -5.61 -15.62 -17.01
C GLU A 407 -6.18 -14.37 -16.33
N LEU A 408 -5.32 -13.42 -15.92
CA LEU A 408 -5.77 -12.13 -15.38
C LEU A 408 -6.67 -11.40 -16.40
N ARG A 409 -6.23 -11.31 -17.65
CA ARG A 409 -7.02 -10.73 -18.75
C ARG A 409 -8.37 -11.43 -18.92
N GLN A 410 -8.37 -12.77 -18.91
CA GLN A 410 -9.60 -13.56 -19.07
C GLN A 410 -10.55 -13.41 -17.87
N LEU A 411 -10.03 -13.34 -16.65
CA LEU A 411 -10.84 -13.09 -15.46
C LEU A 411 -11.47 -11.69 -15.47
N LEU A 412 -10.71 -10.65 -15.88
CA LEU A 412 -11.26 -9.30 -16.04
C LEU A 412 -12.37 -9.27 -17.10
N TYR A 413 -12.21 -9.98 -18.21
CA TYR A 413 -13.27 -10.15 -19.20
C TYR A 413 -14.47 -10.92 -18.62
N THR A 414 -14.24 -12.04 -17.94
CA THR A 414 -15.28 -12.86 -17.32
C THR A 414 -16.11 -12.06 -16.32
N ALA A 415 -15.46 -11.18 -15.57
CA ALA A 415 -16.10 -10.36 -14.54
C ALA A 415 -17.14 -9.37 -15.10
N GLN A 416 -17.04 -8.94 -16.38
CA GLN A 416 -18.07 -8.11 -17.00
C GLN A 416 -19.28 -8.90 -17.50
N LEU A 417 -19.19 -10.22 -17.60
CA LEU A 417 -20.30 -11.06 -17.97
C LEU A 417 -21.31 -11.17 -16.80
N SER A 418 -22.47 -11.77 -17.04
CA SER A 418 -23.51 -11.90 -15.99
C SER A 418 -23.09 -12.89 -14.91
N LEU A 419 -22.32 -12.41 -13.92
CA LEU A 419 -21.97 -13.17 -12.73
C LEU A 419 -23.08 -13.08 -11.67
N PRO A 420 -23.29 -14.15 -10.90
CA PRO A 420 -24.30 -14.15 -9.83
C PRO A 420 -23.90 -13.32 -8.62
N HIS A 421 -22.61 -13.04 -8.43
CA HIS A 421 -22.02 -12.44 -7.23
C HIS A 421 -20.91 -11.44 -7.60
N PRO A 422 -20.56 -10.50 -6.69
CA PRO A 422 -19.33 -9.71 -6.81
C PRO A 422 -18.10 -10.62 -6.88
N ILE A 423 -17.03 -10.13 -7.49
CA ILE A 423 -15.80 -10.90 -7.68
C ILE A 423 -14.58 -10.11 -7.22
N ALA A 424 -13.68 -10.78 -6.50
CA ALA A 424 -12.36 -10.31 -6.13
C ALA A 424 -11.30 -11.05 -6.97
N ILE A 425 -10.54 -10.31 -7.77
CA ILE A 425 -9.46 -10.82 -8.61
C ILE A 425 -8.15 -10.29 -8.04
N ARG A 426 -7.35 -11.17 -7.43
CA ARG A 426 -6.08 -10.79 -6.79
C ARG A 426 -4.88 -11.09 -7.68
N TYR A 427 -3.96 -10.15 -7.81
CA TYR A 427 -2.75 -10.29 -8.63
C TYR A 427 -1.55 -9.60 -7.98
N PRO A 428 -0.30 -10.08 -8.26
CA PRO A 428 0.88 -9.60 -7.54
C PRO A 428 1.42 -8.27 -8.10
N ARG A 429 2.32 -7.66 -7.33
CA ARG A 429 3.23 -6.63 -7.82
C ARG A 429 4.28 -7.26 -8.76
N GLY A 430 4.69 -6.53 -9.78
CA GLY A 430 5.83 -6.89 -10.63
C GLY A 430 5.46 -7.22 -12.07
N ARG A 431 6.44 -7.76 -12.79
CA ARG A 431 6.29 -8.11 -14.21
C ARG A 431 5.74 -9.52 -14.36
N CYS A 432 4.98 -9.70 -15.43
CA CYS A 432 4.48 -11.01 -15.84
C CYS A 432 5.64 -11.91 -16.29
N SER A 433 5.42 -13.22 -16.26
CA SER A 433 6.35 -14.19 -16.85
C SER A 433 6.23 -14.30 -18.39
N GLN A 434 5.12 -13.81 -18.95
CA GLN A 434 4.78 -13.93 -20.37
C GLN A 434 4.78 -12.57 -21.07
N THR A 435 5.23 -12.54 -22.34
CA THR A 435 5.19 -11.35 -23.21
C THR A 435 3.96 -11.31 -24.10
N ASP A 436 3.38 -12.44 -24.45
CA ASP A 436 2.24 -12.65 -25.35
C ASP A 436 0.90 -12.84 -24.62
N TRP A 437 0.68 -12.11 -23.55
CA TRP A 437 -0.50 -12.24 -22.69
C TRP A 437 -1.80 -11.72 -23.32
N ALA A 438 -1.73 -10.87 -24.34
CA ALA A 438 -2.88 -10.21 -24.96
C ALA A 438 -3.65 -11.12 -25.94
N GLN A 439 -3.98 -12.32 -25.47
CA GLN A 439 -4.78 -13.30 -26.24
C GLN A 439 -6.23 -12.84 -26.39
N PRO A 440 -6.98 -13.35 -27.39
CA PRO A 440 -8.42 -13.09 -27.53
C PRO A 440 -9.18 -13.36 -26.22
N PHE A 441 -10.23 -12.60 -25.99
CA PHE A 441 -11.05 -12.78 -24.78
C PHE A 441 -11.78 -14.12 -24.78
N GLU A 442 -11.63 -14.85 -23.68
CA GLU A 442 -12.30 -16.10 -23.42
C GLU A 442 -12.84 -16.08 -21.97
N ALA A 443 -14.08 -16.55 -21.79
CA ALA A 443 -14.67 -16.63 -20.45
C ALA A 443 -14.13 -17.83 -19.70
N LEU A 444 -13.64 -17.62 -18.49
CA LEU A 444 -13.22 -18.69 -17.62
C LEU A 444 -14.41 -19.22 -16.80
N PRO A 445 -14.62 -20.53 -16.71
CA PRO A 445 -15.68 -21.12 -15.90
C PRO A 445 -15.40 -20.86 -14.42
N ILE A 446 -16.35 -20.20 -13.75
CA ILE A 446 -16.23 -19.85 -12.32
C ILE A 446 -16.16 -21.12 -11.47
N GLY A 447 -15.23 -21.12 -10.50
CA GLY A 447 -15.01 -22.22 -9.56
C GLY A 447 -14.37 -23.44 -10.19
N LYS A 448 -13.67 -23.30 -11.32
CA LYS A 448 -12.96 -24.40 -11.97
C LYS A 448 -11.45 -24.21 -11.95
N GLY A 449 -10.78 -25.20 -11.33
CA GLY A 449 -9.33 -25.36 -11.41
C GLY A 449 -8.89 -25.97 -12.73
N CYS A 450 -7.58 -26.09 -12.95
CA CYS A 450 -7.02 -26.79 -14.09
C CYS A 450 -5.79 -27.59 -13.72
N GLN A 451 -5.61 -28.73 -14.42
CA GLN A 451 -4.40 -29.53 -14.31
C GLN A 451 -3.31 -28.92 -15.18
N LEU A 452 -2.16 -28.61 -14.57
CA LEU A 452 -0.97 -28.07 -15.25
C LEU A 452 0.01 -29.18 -15.63
N LYS A 453 0.05 -30.25 -14.84
CA LYS A 453 0.94 -31.39 -15.06
C LYS A 453 0.32 -32.68 -14.50
N GLU A 454 0.46 -33.76 -15.22
CA GLU A 454 0.12 -35.10 -14.76
C GLU A 454 1.19 -35.64 -13.79
N GLY A 455 0.78 -36.54 -12.91
CA GLY A 455 1.64 -37.21 -11.95
C GLY A 455 0.93 -38.40 -11.31
N THR A 456 1.65 -39.23 -10.53
CA THR A 456 1.16 -40.54 -10.11
C THR A 456 0.95 -40.70 -8.62
N LYS A 457 1.58 -39.89 -7.73
CA LYS A 457 1.56 -40.09 -6.29
C LYS A 457 1.14 -38.88 -5.47
N VAL A 458 1.65 -37.72 -5.83
CA VAL A 458 1.47 -36.50 -5.04
C VAL A 458 0.74 -35.45 -5.89
N ALA A 459 -0.38 -34.94 -5.40
CA ALA A 459 -1.06 -33.79 -6.01
C ALA A 459 -0.61 -32.50 -5.30
N VAL A 460 -0.01 -31.57 -6.04
CA VAL A 460 0.33 -30.22 -5.57
C VAL A 460 -0.73 -29.25 -6.07
N LEU A 461 -1.40 -28.57 -5.16
CA LEU A 461 -2.44 -27.57 -5.45
C LEU A 461 -1.86 -26.19 -5.16
N SER A 462 -1.76 -25.37 -6.16
CA SER A 462 -1.35 -23.96 -6.04
C SER A 462 -2.49 -23.01 -6.36
N ILE A 463 -2.36 -21.74 -5.98
CA ILE A 463 -3.29 -20.68 -6.34
C ILE A 463 -2.54 -19.39 -6.67
N GLY A 464 -2.79 -18.83 -7.85
CA GLY A 464 -2.14 -17.61 -8.31
C GLY A 464 -0.72 -17.85 -8.82
N THR A 465 0.07 -16.80 -8.89
CA THR A 465 1.39 -16.79 -9.56
C THR A 465 2.47 -17.65 -8.89
N ILE A 466 2.23 -18.16 -7.68
CA ILE A 466 3.12 -19.15 -7.04
C ILE A 466 3.21 -20.43 -7.88
N ALA A 467 2.26 -20.68 -8.79
CA ALA A 467 2.25 -21.84 -9.68
C ALA A 467 3.53 -21.97 -10.51
N ASP A 468 4.14 -20.86 -10.94
CA ASP A 468 5.39 -20.88 -11.70
C ASP A 468 6.55 -21.42 -10.85
N LEU A 469 6.62 -21.03 -9.56
CA LEU A 469 7.61 -21.55 -8.61
C LEU A 469 7.40 -23.07 -8.37
N VAL A 470 6.15 -23.49 -8.21
CA VAL A 470 5.81 -24.91 -8.02
C VAL A 470 6.21 -25.74 -9.25
N THR A 471 5.92 -25.24 -10.44
CA THR A 471 6.30 -25.93 -11.69
C THR A 471 7.81 -26.13 -11.77
N GLU A 472 8.59 -25.13 -11.39
CA GLU A 472 10.05 -25.21 -11.39
C GLU A 472 10.58 -26.17 -10.31
N GLN A 473 10.01 -26.15 -9.09
CA GLN A 473 10.36 -27.09 -8.03
C GLN A 473 10.09 -28.54 -8.43
N ILE A 474 8.94 -28.81 -9.04
CA ILE A 474 8.61 -30.15 -9.54
C ILE A 474 9.60 -30.58 -10.61
N ARG A 475 9.95 -29.69 -11.53
CA ARG A 475 10.93 -29.98 -12.60
C ARG A 475 12.32 -30.34 -12.04
N GLN A 476 12.71 -29.73 -10.92
CA GLN A 476 14.01 -29.92 -10.26
C GLN A 476 14.01 -31.07 -9.24
N SER A 477 12.85 -31.65 -8.89
CA SER A 477 12.75 -32.75 -7.94
C SER A 477 13.39 -34.04 -8.50
N GLU A 478 13.75 -34.97 -7.61
CA GLU A 478 14.37 -36.25 -7.98
C GLU A 478 13.45 -37.17 -8.81
N ALA A 479 12.13 -37.01 -8.66
CA ALA A 479 11.11 -37.83 -9.33
C ALA A 479 9.92 -37.00 -9.83
N PRO A 480 10.12 -36.14 -10.86
CA PRO A 480 9.09 -35.23 -11.35
C PRO A 480 7.79 -35.89 -11.80
N GLU A 481 7.86 -37.13 -12.28
CA GLU A 481 6.71 -37.92 -12.74
C GLU A 481 5.75 -38.36 -11.59
N GLN A 482 6.19 -38.26 -10.36
CA GLN A 482 5.35 -38.56 -9.20
C GLN A 482 4.41 -37.42 -8.83
N TYR A 483 4.75 -36.18 -9.23
CA TYR A 483 4.00 -34.97 -8.87
C TYR A 483 3.03 -34.57 -9.98
N ALA A 484 1.75 -34.53 -9.65
CA ALA A 484 0.74 -33.80 -10.41
C ALA A 484 0.67 -32.35 -9.90
N HIS A 485 0.39 -31.40 -10.79
CA HIS A 485 0.22 -30.00 -10.43
C HIS A 485 -1.11 -29.48 -10.90
N TYR A 486 -1.86 -28.88 -9.98
CA TYR A 486 -3.16 -28.28 -10.22
C TYR A 486 -3.14 -26.80 -9.80
N ASP A 487 -3.62 -25.90 -10.70
CA ASP A 487 -3.93 -24.54 -10.35
C ASP A 487 -5.41 -24.46 -9.96
N MET A 488 -5.68 -24.06 -8.73
CA MET A 488 -7.06 -23.96 -8.22
C MET A 488 -7.81 -22.75 -8.77
N ARG A 489 -7.15 -21.72 -9.28
CA ARG A 489 -7.70 -20.47 -9.83
C ARG A 489 -8.66 -19.73 -8.91
N PHE A 490 -9.58 -20.44 -8.29
CA PHE A 490 -10.62 -19.90 -7.40
C PHE A 490 -10.46 -20.44 -5.99
N LEU A 491 -10.41 -19.53 -5.03
CA LEU A 491 -10.52 -19.87 -3.62
C LEU A 491 -12.00 -20.06 -3.24
N ARG A 492 -12.90 -19.32 -3.92
CA ARG A 492 -14.34 -19.39 -3.71
C ARG A 492 -15.09 -19.03 -5.02
N PRO A 493 -16.06 -19.89 -5.47
CA PRO A 493 -16.25 -21.25 -5.00
C PRO A 493 -15.02 -22.11 -5.33
N ILE A 494 -14.69 -23.05 -4.46
CA ILE A 494 -13.61 -24.02 -4.70
C ILE A 494 -14.12 -25.13 -5.63
N ASP A 495 -13.25 -25.73 -6.45
CA ASP A 495 -13.62 -26.85 -7.33
C ASP A 495 -13.71 -28.16 -6.54
N GLU A 496 -14.87 -28.42 -5.94
CA GLU A 496 -15.12 -29.62 -5.15
C GLU A 496 -15.00 -30.90 -5.99
N ALA A 497 -15.44 -30.89 -7.25
CA ALA A 497 -15.31 -32.06 -8.13
C ALA A 497 -13.84 -32.42 -8.38
N LEU A 498 -12.98 -31.41 -8.58
CA LEU A 498 -11.55 -31.58 -8.72
C LEU A 498 -10.94 -32.10 -7.41
N LEU A 499 -11.34 -31.57 -6.26
CA LEU A 499 -10.86 -32.02 -4.96
C LEU A 499 -11.27 -33.48 -4.67
N HIS A 500 -12.51 -33.88 -4.98
CA HIS A 500 -12.94 -35.30 -4.86
C HIS A 500 -12.07 -36.21 -5.72
N HIS A 501 -11.78 -35.80 -6.98
CA HIS A 501 -10.88 -36.56 -7.83
C HIS A 501 -9.49 -36.68 -7.20
N ILE A 502 -8.92 -35.57 -6.73
CA ILE A 502 -7.57 -35.51 -6.16
C ILE A 502 -7.46 -36.39 -4.92
N PHE A 503 -8.37 -36.27 -3.95
CA PHE A 503 -8.32 -37.02 -2.71
C PHE A 503 -8.57 -38.53 -2.90
N THR A 504 -9.19 -38.93 -4.01
CA THR A 504 -9.44 -40.31 -4.35
C THR A 504 -8.27 -40.97 -5.08
N HIS A 505 -7.50 -40.21 -5.88
CA HIS A 505 -6.52 -40.79 -6.79
C HIS A 505 -5.07 -40.65 -6.33
N TYR A 506 -4.76 -39.70 -5.43
CA TYR A 506 -3.38 -39.45 -4.99
C TYR A 506 -3.13 -39.94 -3.56
N GLN A 507 -1.89 -40.35 -3.30
CA GLN A 507 -1.45 -40.84 -1.98
C GLN A 507 -1.16 -39.70 -0.99
N LYS A 508 -0.87 -38.47 -1.50
CA LYS A 508 -0.58 -37.29 -0.70
C LYS A 508 -1.05 -36.07 -1.46
N VAL A 509 -1.59 -35.10 -0.72
CA VAL A 509 -1.96 -33.78 -1.22
C VAL A 509 -1.07 -32.71 -0.58
N VAL A 510 -0.60 -31.75 -1.35
CA VAL A 510 0.18 -30.60 -0.88
C VAL A 510 -0.51 -29.34 -1.38
N THR A 511 -0.85 -28.42 -0.49
CA THR A 511 -1.30 -27.08 -0.89
C THR A 511 -0.18 -26.07 -0.69
N ILE A 512 -0.05 -25.11 -1.60
CA ILE A 512 0.94 -24.05 -1.50
C ILE A 512 0.34 -22.71 -1.95
N GLU A 513 0.51 -21.68 -1.12
CA GLU A 513 0.01 -20.34 -1.38
C GLU A 513 0.93 -19.27 -0.82
N GLU A 514 0.97 -18.10 -1.47
CA GLU A 514 1.66 -16.91 -0.98
C GLU A 514 0.68 -16.05 -0.20
N GLY A 515 0.29 -16.56 0.95
CA GLY A 515 -0.70 -15.97 1.87
C GLY A 515 -0.53 -16.51 3.28
N SER A 516 -1.19 -15.88 4.24
CA SER A 516 -1.29 -16.38 5.62
C SER A 516 -2.18 -17.61 5.71
N ILE A 517 -2.14 -18.29 6.86
CA ILE A 517 -3.14 -19.32 7.18
C ILE A 517 -4.56 -18.77 7.05
N GLY A 518 -5.50 -19.56 6.59
CA GLY A 518 -6.90 -19.17 6.34
C GLY A 518 -7.28 -19.11 4.85
N GLY A 519 -6.31 -19.25 3.93
CA GLY A 519 -6.52 -19.29 2.48
C GLY A 519 -6.82 -20.69 1.92
N LEU A 520 -6.08 -21.06 0.84
CA LEU A 520 -6.28 -22.31 0.09
C LEU A 520 -6.09 -23.55 0.95
N GLY A 521 -4.98 -23.62 1.71
CA GLY A 521 -4.69 -24.78 2.54
C GLY A 521 -5.79 -25.05 3.56
N SER A 522 -6.33 -24.00 4.18
CA SER A 522 -7.46 -24.13 5.12
C SER A 522 -8.74 -24.59 4.41
N ALA A 523 -9.05 -24.03 3.23
CA ALA A 523 -10.23 -24.43 2.46
C ALA A 523 -10.18 -25.93 2.07
N VAL A 524 -9.01 -26.39 1.60
CA VAL A 524 -8.80 -27.79 1.23
C VAL A 524 -8.86 -28.71 2.45
N SER A 525 -8.33 -28.28 3.59
CA SER A 525 -8.40 -29.05 4.86
C SER A 525 -9.84 -29.19 5.35
N GLU A 526 -10.62 -28.10 5.34
CA GLU A 526 -12.04 -28.13 5.70
C GLU A 526 -12.85 -29.05 4.77
N PHE A 527 -12.59 -28.96 3.46
CA PHE A 527 -13.21 -29.88 2.49
C PHE A 527 -12.88 -31.32 2.76
N ALA A 528 -11.59 -31.64 3.01
CA ALA A 528 -11.15 -33.00 3.31
C ALA A 528 -11.83 -33.57 4.59
N ALA A 529 -11.89 -32.75 5.63
CA ALA A 529 -12.55 -33.13 6.89
C ALA A 529 -14.06 -33.35 6.72
N ALA A 530 -14.75 -32.44 6.02
CA ALA A 530 -16.19 -32.53 5.76
C ALA A 530 -16.58 -33.77 4.94
N ASN A 531 -15.67 -34.30 4.10
CA ASN A 531 -15.89 -35.44 3.24
C ASN A 531 -15.20 -36.74 3.76
N ASN A 532 -14.65 -36.72 4.99
CA ASN A 532 -13.99 -37.84 5.65
C ASN A 532 -12.78 -38.41 4.88
N TYR A 533 -12.04 -37.60 4.14
CA TYR A 533 -10.81 -38.01 3.50
C TYR A 533 -9.68 -38.16 4.54
N THR A 534 -8.92 -39.27 4.44
CA THR A 534 -7.77 -39.57 5.30
C THR A 534 -6.43 -39.43 4.58
N THR A 535 -6.44 -39.02 3.31
CA THR A 535 -5.24 -38.79 2.52
C THR A 535 -4.37 -37.72 3.20
N PRO A 536 -3.07 -37.98 3.44
CA PRO A 536 -2.17 -37.01 4.05
C PRO A 536 -2.18 -35.68 3.31
N LEU A 537 -2.41 -34.60 4.05
CA LEU A 537 -2.42 -33.23 3.54
C LEU A 537 -1.28 -32.42 4.17
N LYS A 538 -0.36 -31.86 3.33
CA LYS A 538 0.65 -30.90 3.74
C LYS A 538 0.18 -29.50 3.30
N ILE A 539 0.12 -28.56 4.23
CA ILE A 539 -0.25 -27.17 3.98
C ILE A 539 1.00 -26.32 4.03
N ILE A 540 1.27 -25.54 2.98
CA ILE A 540 2.41 -24.63 2.87
C ILE A 540 1.87 -23.21 2.66
N THR A 541 2.08 -22.37 3.69
CA THR A 541 1.69 -20.95 3.73
C THR A 541 2.89 -20.12 4.18
N LEU A 542 2.75 -18.83 4.21
CA LEU A 542 3.71 -17.99 4.91
C LEU A 542 3.70 -18.31 6.41
N PRO A 543 4.86 -18.22 7.10
CA PRO A 543 4.94 -18.47 8.53
C PRO A 543 4.14 -17.43 9.34
N ASP A 544 3.79 -17.77 10.59
CA ASP A 544 3.06 -16.91 11.51
C ASP A 544 3.95 -15.79 12.09
N VAL A 545 4.48 -14.96 11.19
CA VAL A 545 5.28 -13.76 11.50
C VAL A 545 5.00 -12.67 10.47
N PHE A 546 5.16 -11.41 10.86
CA PHE A 546 5.17 -10.33 9.88
C PHE A 546 6.45 -10.41 9.03
N MET A 547 6.28 -10.74 7.75
CA MET A 547 7.39 -10.88 6.82
C MET A 547 8.15 -9.54 6.68
N PRO A 548 9.49 -9.54 6.79
CA PRO A 548 10.28 -8.31 6.69
C PRO A 548 10.30 -7.76 5.25
N HIS A 549 11.02 -6.65 5.05
CA HIS A 549 11.34 -6.13 3.73
C HIS A 549 12.53 -6.88 3.10
N GLY A 550 12.56 -6.92 1.77
CA GLY A 550 13.61 -7.58 1.00
C GLY A 550 13.13 -7.91 -0.41
N SER A 551 13.95 -8.57 -1.23
CA SER A 551 13.48 -9.05 -2.53
C SER A 551 12.45 -10.18 -2.35
N VAL A 552 11.44 -10.25 -3.23
CA VAL A 552 10.41 -11.31 -3.18
C VAL A 552 11.04 -12.72 -3.21
N ALA A 553 12.10 -12.92 -4.01
CA ALA A 553 12.82 -14.19 -4.06
C ALA A 553 13.44 -14.58 -2.71
N ALA A 554 14.09 -13.62 -2.03
CA ALA A 554 14.68 -13.84 -0.71
C ALA A 554 13.59 -14.11 0.35
N LEU A 555 12.46 -13.40 0.30
CA LEU A 555 11.34 -13.59 1.20
C LEU A 555 10.66 -14.97 1.02
N ARG A 556 10.47 -15.43 -0.23
CA ARG A 556 9.97 -16.77 -0.53
C ARG A 556 10.89 -17.87 0.02
N LYS A 557 12.21 -17.68 -0.11
CA LYS A 557 13.20 -18.59 0.48
C LYS A 557 13.15 -18.59 2.00
N MET A 558 13.03 -17.43 2.62
CA MET A 558 12.87 -17.28 4.08
C MET A 558 11.57 -17.95 4.57
N ALA A 559 10.51 -17.86 3.81
CA ALA A 559 9.21 -18.46 4.12
C ALA A 559 9.16 -19.97 3.89
N HIS A 560 10.22 -20.59 3.39
CA HIS A 560 10.29 -22.02 3.06
C HIS A 560 9.10 -22.50 2.20
N LEU A 561 8.73 -21.73 1.16
CA LEU A 561 7.69 -22.12 0.22
C LEU A 561 8.20 -23.25 -0.72
N LEU A 562 8.38 -24.45 -0.15
CA LEU A 562 8.95 -25.64 -0.80
C LEU A 562 7.99 -26.83 -0.69
N ILE A 563 7.78 -27.53 -1.82
CA ILE A 563 6.85 -28.67 -1.90
C ILE A 563 7.35 -29.96 -1.24
N ASP A 564 8.66 -30.04 -0.96
CA ASP A 564 9.32 -31.22 -0.36
C ASP A 564 9.23 -31.25 1.17
#